data_35c7c7a34e89b1b853c960f7414f7a05
#
_entry.id   35c7c7a34e89b1b853c960f7414f7a05
#
_cell.length_a   1.000
_cell.length_b   1.000
_cell.length_c   1.000
_cell.angle_alpha   90.00
_cell.angle_beta   90.00
_cell.angle_gamma   90.00
#
_symmetry.space_group_name_H-M   'P 1'
#
loop_
_entity.id
_entity.type
_entity.pdbx_description
1 polymer ?
#
loop_
_entity_poly.entity_id
_entity_poly.type
_entity_poly.pdbx_seq_one_letter_code
_entity_poly.pdbx_strand_id
1 'polypeptide(L)'
;MNILVCMKQVPDTQKVKIDPERGTLIRKGVPSITNPFDESALELALDMREKTKGRVTVLSMGIPDAECLLRDALTLGVDRAFLLTDREFSGADTLATSYTLSTAVDKIGSFDLLLFGKQAIDGDTAQVGPEVAAHLGIPVVTFVSSVLSVDRAGVVVERAVDGGKEIVRVSFPAVITVVKSPQRLRIPTLEGIIESFGRPVVRLGARDIGADTGRCGLKGSPTRVKKVFTPSIHAKVRFLEGSAEEKALGLCKVLTDRNVLKDRRVLKDRSVLEDPSAIKDRGGEAG
;
A
#
# COMPACT_ATOMS: atom_id res chain seq x y z
N MET A 1 23.09 5.04 1.99
CA MET A 1 21.89 5.13 1.15
C MET A 1 20.85 5.99 1.86
N ASN A 2 20.23 6.94 1.16
CA ASN A 2 19.17 7.79 1.67
C ASN A 2 17.82 7.29 1.15
N ILE A 3 16.93 6.90 2.04
CA ILE A 3 15.60 6.38 1.70
C ILE A 3 14.54 7.37 2.17
N LEU A 4 13.57 7.69 1.33
CA LEU A 4 12.36 8.40 1.71
C LEU A 4 11.18 7.42 1.69
N VAL A 5 10.35 7.46 2.73
CA VAL A 5 9.08 6.70 2.78
C VAL A 5 7.94 7.71 2.83
N CYS A 6 7.05 7.66 1.85
CA CYS A 6 5.80 8.41 1.89
C CYS A 6 4.75 7.60 2.64
N MET A 7 4.13 8.21 3.63
CA MET A 7 3.14 7.56 4.50
C MET A 7 1.85 8.39 4.54
N LYS A 8 0.71 7.71 4.61
CA LYS A 8 -0.60 8.36 4.67
C LYS A 8 -1.38 7.93 5.90
N GLN A 9 -1.99 8.89 6.56
CA GLN A 9 -3.04 8.64 7.53
C GLN A 9 -4.35 8.35 6.81
N VAL A 10 -5.00 7.25 7.14
CA VAL A 10 -6.26 6.81 6.54
C VAL A 10 -7.29 6.49 7.63
N PRO A 11 -8.60 6.61 7.36
CA PRO A 11 -9.61 6.13 8.28
C PRO A 11 -9.50 4.62 8.50
N ASP A 12 -9.72 4.14 9.74
CA ASP A 12 -9.85 2.72 10.03
C ASP A 12 -11.17 2.19 9.45
N THR A 13 -11.10 1.67 8.22
CA THR A 13 -12.28 1.22 7.48
C THR A 13 -12.99 0.04 8.13
N GLN A 14 -12.34 -0.70 9.03
CA GLN A 14 -12.96 -1.79 9.79
C GLN A 14 -13.93 -1.27 10.87
N LYS A 15 -13.79 -0.01 11.30
CA LYS A 15 -14.60 0.63 12.35
C LYS A 15 -15.61 1.64 11.80
N VAL A 16 -15.73 1.73 10.47
CA VAL A 16 -16.69 2.65 9.84
C VAL A 16 -18.11 2.16 10.08
N LYS A 17 -18.93 3.01 10.67
CA LYS A 17 -20.38 2.78 10.85
C LYS A 17 -21.15 3.39 9.69
N ILE A 18 -22.20 2.70 9.26
CA ILE A 18 -23.15 3.24 8.29
C ILE A 18 -24.26 3.95 9.06
N ASP A 19 -24.59 5.18 8.68
CA ASP A 19 -25.77 5.90 9.17
C ASP A 19 -27.02 5.14 8.70
N PRO A 20 -27.82 4.56 9.61
CA PRO A 20 -28.98 3.75 9.21
C PRO A 20 -30.09 4.57 8.54
N GLU A 21 -30.15 5.90 8.78
CA GLU A 21 -31.18 6.77 8.20
C GLU A 21 -30.76 7.33 6.83
N ARG A 22 -29.47 7.64 6.67
CA ARG A 22 -28.94 8.28 5.46
C ARG A 22 -28.21 7.33 4.53
N GLY A 23 -27.92 6.10 4.96
CA GLY A 23 -27.13 5.12 4.19
C GLY A 23 -25.70 5.60 3.87
N THR A 24 -25.20 6.60 4.60
CA THR A 24 -23.87 7.19 4.38
C THR A 24 -22.87 6.73 5.43
N LEU A 25 -21.59 6.70 5.08
CA LEU A 25 -20.54 6.40 6.04
C LEU A 25 -20.42 7.52 7.08
N ILE A 26 -20.56 7.17 8.37
CA ILE A 26 -20.27 8.06 9.49
C ILE A 26 -18.76 8.14 9.64
N ARG A 27 -18.14 9.18 9.07
CA ARG A 27 -16.70 9.43 9.19
C ARG A 27 -16.32 10.10 10.52
N LYS A 28 -17.27 10.77 11.17
CA LYS A 28 -17.03 11.46 12.43
C LYS A 28 -16.81 10.46 13.55
N GLY A 29 -15.63 10.53 14.20
CA GLY A 29 -15.27 9.62 15.28
C GLY A 29 -14.70 8.26 14.83
N VAL A 30 -14.41 8.06 13.52
CA VAL A 30 -13.63 6.92 13.05
C VAL A 30 -12.16 7.18 13.37
N PRO A 31 -11.49 6.27 14.11
CA PRO A 31 -10.06 6.38 14.35
C PRO A 31 -9.29 6.41 13.03
N SER A 32 -8.23 7.18 13.00
CA SER A 32 -7.29 7.17 11.88
C SER A 32 -6.14 6.22 12.21
N ILE A 33 -5.64 5.53 11.20
CA ILE A 33 -4.50 4.61 11.27
C ILE A 33 -3.48 4.96 10.20
N THR A 34 -2.27 4.48 10.34
CA THR A 34 -1.31 4.45 9.24
C THR A 34 -1.82 3.52 8.15
N ASN A 35 -1.69 3.90 6.89
CA ASN A 35 -2.04 3.03 5.77
C ASN A 35 -1.22 1.71 5.82
N PRO A 36 -1.87 0.53 5.84
CA PRO A 36 -1.17 -0.76 6.02
C PRO A 36 -0.14 -1.09 4.94
N PHE A 37 -0.28 -0.54 3.74
CA PHE A 37 0.74 -0.69 2.69
C PHE A 37 1.97 0.17 2.98
N ASP A 38 1.79 1.35 3.60
CA ASP A 38 2.90 2.23 3.96
C ASP A 38 3.67 1.68 5.16
N GLU A 39 3.00 0.95 6.08
CA GLU A 39 3.68 0.20 7.14
C GLU A 39 4.65 -0.83 6.56
N SER A 40 4.24 -1.54 5.50
CA SER A 40 5.09 -2.50 4.80
C SER A 40 6.27 -1.81 4.10
N ALA A 41 6.04 -0.63 3.52
CA ALA A 41 7.09 0.18 2.91
C ALA A 41 8.09 0.71 3.96
N LEU A 42 7.60 1.12 5.14
CA LEU A 42 8.44 1.57 6.24
C LEU A 42 9.32 0.44 6.78
N GLU A 43 8.74 -0.74 7.03
CA GLU A 43 9.51 -1.89 7.50
C GLU A 43 10.61 -2.27 6.53
N LEU A 44 10.30 -2.30 5.22
CA LEU A 44 11.27 -2.54 4.18
C LEU A 44 12.41 -1.49 4.19
N ALA A 45 12.08 -0.21 4.38
CA ALA A 45 13.06 0.87 4.47
C ALA A 45 13.99 0.70 5.68
N LEU A 46 13.45 0.31 6.82
CA LEU A 46 14.22 0.10 8.04
C LEU A 46 15.15 -1.11 7.92
N ASP A 47 14.70 -2.20 7.30
CA ASP A 47 15.52 -3.37 6.98
C ASP A 47 16.69 -3.00 6.04
N MET A 48 16.39 -2.21 4.99
CA MET A 48 17.42 -1.74 4.05
C MET A 48 18.41 -0.79 4.74
N ARG A 49 17.94 0.09 5.62
CA ARG A 49 18.78 0.99 6.43
C ARG A 49 19.80 0.20 7.24
N GLU A 50 19.38 -0.86 7.93
CA GLU A 50 20.26 -1.70 8.75
C GLU A 50 21.36 -2.36 7.91
N LYS A 51 20.98 -2.89 6.74
CA LYS A 51 21.93 -3.56 5.82
C LYS A 51 22.93 -2.61 5.18
N THR A 52 22.49 -1.39 4.85
CA THR A 52 23.29 -0.41 4.10
C THR A 52 23.96 0.66 4.98
N LYS A 53 23.68 0.70 6.28
CA LYS A 53 24.06 1.80 7.19
C LYS A 53 23.55 3.15 6.67
N GLY A 54 22.38 3.14 6.05
CA GLY A 54 21.75 4.30 5.43
C GLY A 54 20.97 5.17 6.39
N ARG A 55 20.13 6.05 5.82
CA ARG A 55 19.18 6.90 6.55
C ARG A 55 17.77 6.75 6.00
N VAL A 56 16.78 6.82 6.88
CA VAL A 56 15.35 6.79 6.52
C VAL A 56 14.71 8.12 6.90
N THR A 57 14.06 8.73 5.94
CA THR A 57 13.21 9.93 6.12
C THR A 57 11.78 9.54 5.84
N VAL A 58 10.83 10.00 6.66
CA VAL A 58 9.39 9.83 6.40
C VAL A 58 8.76 11.17 6.01
N LEU A 59 7.84 11.12 5.05
CA LEU A 59 7.07 12.24 4.54
C LEU A 59 5.59 11.90 4.55
N SER A 60 4.76 12.76 5.09
CA SER A 60 3.30 12.65 5.00
C SER A 60 2.70 13.96 4.52
N MET A 61 1.63 13.91 3.73
CA MET A 61 0.78 15.05 3.40
C MET A 61 -0.59 14.86 4.04
N GLY A 62 -0.99 15.76 4.91
CA GLY A 62 -2.24 15.61 5.64
C GLY A 62 -2.60 16.80 6.52
N ILE A 63 -3.67 16.61 7.30
CA ILE A 63 -4.06 17.54 8.36
C ILE A 63 -3.02 17.50 9.50
N PRO A 64 -2.99 18.51 10.40
CA PRO A 64 -2.03 18.54 11.50
C PRO A 64 -1.98 17.27 12.35
N ASP A 65 -3.12 16.58 12.53
CA ASP A 65 -3.21 15.35 13.32
C ASP A 65 -2.42 14.17 12.69
N ALA A 66 -2.08 14.25 11.41
CA ALA A 66 -1.20 13.27 10.76
C ALA A 66 0.24 13.29 11.33
N GLU A 67 0.58 14.26 12.18
CA GLU A 67 1.84 14.22 12.93
C GLU A 67 1.97 12.99 13.80
N CYS A 68 0.86 12.43 14.31
CA CYS A 68 0.89 11.25 15.16
C CYS A 68 1.60 10.07 14.47
N LEU A 69 1.22 9.76 13.22
CA LEU A 69 1.86 8.67 12.47
C LEU A 69 3.37 8.87 12.25
N LEU A 70 3.80 10.13 12.10
CA LEU A 70 5.20 10.47 11.94
C LEU A 70 5.97 10.34 13.27
N ARG A 71 5.33 10.67 14.38
CA ARG A 71 5.87 10.43 15.72
C ARG A 71 6.05 8.92 15.97
N ASP A 72 5.05 8.11 15.60
CA ASP A 72 5.14 6.66 15.71
C ASP A 72 6.32 6.13 14.86
N ALA A 73 6.47 6.61 13.63
CA ALA A 73 7.59 6.22 12.77
C ALA A 73 8.97 6.58 13.38
N LEU A 74 9.09 7.73 14.03
CA LEU A 74 10.33 8.14 14.72
C LEU A 74 10.70 7.18 15.85
N THR A 75 9.72 6.59 16.56
CA THR A 75 9.99 5.59 17.62
C THR A 75 10.58 4.29 17.06
N LEU A 76 10.36 4.01 15.78
CA LEU A 76 10.87 2.82 15.07
C LEU A 76 12.30 3.01 14.54
N GLY A 77 12.89 4.18 14.79
CA GLY A 77 14.27 4.49 14.40
C GLY A 77 14.39 5.28 13.09
N VAL A 78 13.33 5.88 12.59
CA VAL A 78 13.41 6.82 11.47
C VAL A 78 14.26 8.03 11.87
N ASP A 79 15.07 8.53 10.94
CA ASP A 79 16.05 9.61 11.23
C ASP A 79 15.42 11.01 11.14
N ARG A 80 14.49 11.23 10.19
CA ARG A 80 13.85 12.53 9.93
C ARG A 80 12.39 12.34 9.56
N ALA A 81 11.53 13.27 9.98
CA ALA A 81 10.11 13.25 9.69
C ALA A 81 9.61 14.63 9.22
N PHE A 82 8.83 14.64 8.13
CA PHE A 82 8.25 15.83 7.53
C PHE A 82 6.75 15.68 7.35
N LEU A 83 6.02 16.73 7.72
CA LEU A 83 4.56 16.83 7.50
C LEU A 83 4.29 17.99 6.55
N LEU A 84 3.74 17.68 5.38
CA LEU A 84 3.16 18.67 4.48
C LEU A 84 1.75 18.99 4.95
N THR A 85 1.55 20.19 5.47
CA THR A 85 0.25 20.60 6.00
C THR A 85 -0.02 22.06 5.66
N ASP A 86 -1.02 22.28 4.83
CA ASP A 86 -1.48 23.60 4.41
C ASP A 86 -2.95 23.49 3.94
N ARG A 87 -3.70 24.58 4.04
CA ARG A 87 -5.05 24.65 3.45
C ARG A 87 -5.02 24.54 1.94
N GLU A 88 -3.95 25.00 1.29
CA GLU A 88 -3.75 24.90 -0.16
C GLU A 88 -3.65 23.47 -0.64
N PHE A 89 -3.33 22.50 0.22
CA PHE A 89 -3.26 21.07 -0.13
C PHE A 89 -4.60 20.34 -0.03
N SER A 90 -5.63 21.00 0.53
CA SER A 90 -6.91 20.36 0.79
C SER A 90 -7.66 19.99 -0.48
N GLY A 91 -8.25 18.79 -0.49
CA GLY A 91 -9.08 18.31 -1.62
C GLY A 91 -8.28 17.86 -2.85
N ALA A 92 -6.97 17.64 -2.70
CA ALA A 92 -6.10 17.13 -3.76
C ALA A 92 -6.56 15.76 -4.25
N ASP A 93 -6.60 15.58 -5.57
CA ASP A 93 -6.61 14.27 -6.22
C ASP A 93 -5.18 13.71 -6.33
N THR A 94 -4.98 12.61 -7.07
CA THR A 94 -3.65 11.98 -7.18
C THR A 94 -2.65 12.88 -7.88
N LEU A 95 -3.06 13.62 -8.92
CA LEU A 95 -2.18 14.53 -9.66
C LEU A 95 -1.68 15.69 -8.79
N ALA A 96 -2.59 16.38 -8.09
CA ALA A 96 -2.21 17.48 -7.20
C ALA A 96 -1.41 16.98 -5.98
N THR A 97 -1.71 15.77 -5.49
CA THR A 97 -0.96 15.12 -4.40
C THR A 97 0.46 14.78 -4.85
N SER A 98 0.62 14.13 -5.99
CA SER A 98 1.93 13.73 -6.51
C SER A 98 2.81 14.94 -6.87
N TYR A 99 2.22 16.00 -7.40
CA TYR A 99 2.91 17.28 -7.61
C TYR A 99 3.43 17.86 -6.30
N THR A 100 2.59 17.92 -5.27
CA THR A 100 2.97 18.47 -3.96
C THR A 100 4.08 17.65 -3.30
N LEU A 101 3.95 16.31 -3.35
CA LEU A 101 4.97 15.41 -2.81
C LEU A 101 6.29 15.51 -3.55
N SER A 102 6.29 15.53 -4.89
CA SER A 102 7.53 15.65 -5.68
C SER A 102 8.25 16.98 -5.42
N THR A 103 7.50 18.08 -5.34
CA THR A 103 8.05 19.40 -5.00
C THR A 103 8.67 19.41 -3.61
N ALA A 104 8.03 18.73 -2.65
CA ALA A 104 8.59 18.58 -1.30
C ALA A 104 9.85 17.70 -1.29
N VAL A 105 9.88 16.62 -2.06
CA VAL A 105 11.07 15.76 -2.19
C VAL A 105 12.28 16.57 -2.65
N ASP A 106 12.13 17.36 -3.71
CA ASP A 106 13.20 18.23 -4.24
C ASP A 106 13.69 19.23 -3.19
N LYS A 107 12.78 19.74 -2.33
CA LYS A 107 13.12 20.70 -1.26
C LYS A 107 13.82 20.04 -0.08
N ILE A 108 13.43 18.84 0.31
CA ILE A 108 13.93 18.15 1.51
C ILE A 108 15.34 17.61 1.29
N GLY A 109 15.68 17.20 0.07
CA GLY A 109 17.01 16.74 -0.29
C GLY A 109 17.04 15.62 -1.31
N SER A 110 18.23 15.06 -1.52
CA SER A 110 18.43 13.97 -2.47
C SER A 110 18.24 12.61 -1.81
N PHE A 111 17.52 11.72 -2.49
CA PHE A 111 17.25 10.36 -2.05
C PHE A 111 17.65 9.37 -3.14
N ASP A 112 18.22 8.23 -2.71
CA ASP A 112 18.52 7.11 -3.60
C ASP A 112 17.25 6.33 -3.94
N LEU A 113 16.36 6.17 -2.95
CA LEU A 113 15.15 5.37 -3.07
C LEU A 113 13.95 6.05 -2.39
N LEU A 114 12.84 6.14 -3.12
CA LEU A 114 11.56 6.58 -2.60
C LEU A 114 10.62 5.38 -2.51
N LEU A 115 10.08 5.13 -1.34
CA LEU A 115 9.16 4.02 -1.06
C LEU A 115 7.77 4.56 -0.80
N PHE A 116 6.79 3.91 -1.40
CA PHE A 116 5.36 4.14 -1.19
C PHE A 116 4.69 2.80 -0.90
N GLY A 117 3.63 2.79 -0.16
CA GLY A 117 2.69 1.68 -0.21
C GLY A 117 2.09 1.54 -1.62
N LYS A 118 1.69 0.33 -2.01
CA LYS A 118 1.03 0.08 -3.29
C LYS A 118 -0.10 1.08 -3.55
N GLN A 119 -0.91 1.34 -2.52
CA GLN A 119 -2.09 2.21 -2.57
C GLN A 119 -2.51 2.61 -1.16
N ALA A 120 -3.33 3.65 -1.04
CA ALA A 120 -4.00 3.98 0.21
C ALA A 120 -5.37 3.29 0.25
N ILE A 121 -5.73 2.66 1.38
CA ILE A 121 -6.97 1.86 1.52
C ILE A 121 -8.26 2.68 1.47
N ASP A 122 -8.17 4.00 1.55
CA ASP A 122 -9.31 4.92 1.46
C ASP A 122 -9.63 5.38 0.04
N GLY A 123 -8.62 5.38 -0.86
CA GLY A 123 -8.78 5.87 -2.24
C GLY A 123 -8.54 4.82 -3.32
N ASP A 124 -7.77 3.77 -3.02
CA ASP A 124 -7.50 2.60 -3.86
C ASP A 124 -6.99 2.87 -5.29
N THR A 125 -6.34 4.03 -5.52
CA THR A 125 -5.94 4.44 -6.87
C THR A 125 -4.63 3.82 -7.35
N ALA A 126 -3.70 3.52 -6.45
CA ALA A 126 -2.35 3.03 -6.74
C ALA A 126 -1.53 3.93 -7.71
N GLN A 127 -1.84 5.22 -7.77
CA GLN A 127 -1.28 6.16 -8.76
C GLN A 127 -0.18 7.06 -8.21
N VAL A 128 -0.26 7.47 -6.93
CA VAL A 128 0.58 8.55 -6.38
C VAL A 128 2.08 8.23 -6.50
N GLY A 129 2.52 7.01 -6.17
CA GLY A 129 3.93 6.63 -6.31
C GLY A 129 4.45 6.75 -7.75
N PRO A 130 3.80 6.11 -8.74
CA PRO A 130 4.14 6.27 -10.15
C PRO A 130 4.10 7.72 -10.67
N GLU A 131 3.13 8.52 -10.24
CA GLU A 131 3.02 9.93 -10.63
C GLU A 131 4.16 10.77 -10.03
N VAL A 132 4.57 10.51 -8.78
CA VAL A 132 5.76 11.15 -8.19
C VAL A 132 7.02 10.81 -8.98
N ALA A 133 7.19 9.55 -9.38
CA ALA A 133 8.31 9.14 -10.23
C ALA A 133 8.32 9.90 -11.57
N ALA A 134 7.15 10.05 -12.19
CA ALA A 134 7.00 10.81 -13.43
C ALA A 134 7.34 12.29 -13.26
N HIS A 135 6.89 12.92 -12.16
CA HIS A 135 7.26 14.31 -11.85
C HIS A 135 8.76 14.51 -11.63
N LEU A 136 9.41 13.55 -10.98
CA LEU A 136 10.85 13.59 -10.70
C LEU A 136 11.71 13.11 -11.90
N GLY A 137 11.11 12.53 -12.94
CA GLY A 137 11.82 11.98 -14.10
C GLY A 137 12.70 10.77 -13.76
N ILE A 138 12.32 9.96 -12.77
CA ILE A 138 13.07 8.80 -12.29
C ILE A 138 12.29 7.49 -12.52
N PRO A 139 12.98 6.33 -12.64
CA PRO A 139 12.33 5.06 -12.85
C PRO A 139 11.45 4.63 -11.67
N VAL A 140 10.41 3.83 -11.95
CA VAL A 140 9.51 3.27 -10.96
C VAL A 140 9.34 1.77 -11.14
N VAL A 141 9.35 1.01 -10.02
CA VAL A 141 8.94 -0.40 -9.99
C VAL A 141 7.76 -0.54 -9.04
N THR A 142 6.63 -0.99 -9.60
CA THR A 142 5.38 -1.14 -8.84
C THR A 142 5.17 -2.56 -8.33
N PHE A 143 4.36 -2.69 -7.25
CA PHE A 143 3.92 -3.96 -6.66
C PHE A 143 5.06 -4.84 -6.14
N VAL A 144 6.11 -4.23 -5.59
CA VAL A 144 7.25 -4.94 -5.03
C VAL A 144 6.83 -5.72 -3.79
N SER A 145 7.17 -7.01 -3.77
CA SER A 145 6.92 -7.92 -2.66
C SER A 145 8.15 -8.13 -1.78
N SER A 146 9.36 -8.03 -2.35
CA SER A 146 10.61 -8.18 -1.61
C SER A 146 11.79 -7.51 -2.30
N VAL A 147 12.83 -7.18 -1.51
CA VAL A 147 14.14 -6.74 -1.98
C VAL A 147 15.09 -7.92 -1.90
N LEU A 148 15.64 -8.34 -3.04
CA LEU A 148 16.54 -9.47 -3.14
C LEU A 148 18.01 -9.06 -2.89
N SER A 149 18.42 -7.91 -3.44
CA SER A 149 19.75 -7.36 -3.20
C SER A 149 19.77 -5.85 -3.43
N VAL A 150 20.72 -5.18 -2.79
CA VAL A 150 20.99 -3.76 -2.96
C VAL A 150 22.49 -3.52 -3.05
N ASP A 151 22.92 -2.65 -3.97
CA ASP A 151 24.29 -2.18 -4.11
C ASP A 151 24.34 -0.65 -4.22
N ARG A 152 25.51 -0.08 -4.57
CA ARG A 152 25.66 1.38 -4.69
C ARG A 152 24.95 1.98 -5.90
N ALA A 153 24.64 1.17 -6.91
CA ALA A 153 24.09 1.64 -8.20
C ALA A 153 22.57 1.40 -8.30
N GLY A 154 22.00 0.50 -7.49
CA GLY A 154 20.59 0.16 -7.61
C GLY A 154 20.14 -0.95 -6.69
N VAL A 155 18.94 -1.44 -6.94
CA VAL A 155 18.28 -2.50 -6.18
C VAL A 155 17.70 -3.56 -7.12
N VAL A 156 17.75 -4.81 -6.70
CA VAL A 156 17.07 -5.94 -7.34
C VAL A 156 15.87 -6.33 -6.48
N VAL A 157 14.69 -6.31 -7.07
CA VAL A 157 13.43 -6.54 -6.40
C VAL A 157 12.62 -7.64 -7.07
N GLU A 158 11.81 -8.33 -6.29
CA GLU A 158 10.74 -9.19 -6.77
C GLU A 158 9.43 -8.40 -6.75
N ARG A 159 8.67 -8.41 -7.84
CA ARG A 159 7.37 -7.76 -7.95
C ARG A 159 6.27 -8.74 -8.36
N ALA A 160 5.07 -8.48 -7.90
CA ALA A 160 3.89 -9.23 -8.32
C ALA A 160 3.37 -8.73 -9.67
N VAL A 161 3.03 -9.66 -10.56
CA VAL A 161 2.37 -9.41 -11.84
C VAL A 161 1.23 -10.40 -12.03
N ASP A 162 0.37 -10.15 -13.04
CA ASP A 162 -0.69 -11.09 -13.37
C ASP A 162 -0.11 -12.44 -13.80
N GLY A 163 -0.44 -13.46 -13.03
CA GLY A 163 0.01 -14.84 -13.31
C GLY A 163 1.37 -15.22 -12.77
N GLY A 164 2.05 -14.35 -11.99
CA GLY A 164 3.35 -14.73 -11.41
C GLY A 164 4.12 -13.61 -10.72
N LYS A 165 5.44 -13.71 -10.81
CA LYS A 165 6.39 -12.77 -10.23
C LYS A 165 7.46 -12.43 -11.25
N GLU A 166 7.98 -11.22 -11.17
CA GLU A 166 9.14 -10.76 -11.95
C GLU A 166 10.26 -10.30 -11.04
N ILE A 167 11.50 -10.56 -11.46
CA ILE A 167 12.68 -10.01 -10.83
C ILE A 167 13.17 -8.87 -11.69
N VAL A 168 13.24 -7.67 -11.10
CA VAL A 168 13.61 -6.43 -11.79
C VAL A 168 14.79 -5.79 -11.09
N ARG A 169 15.81 -5.37 -11.86
CA ARG A 169 16.86 -4.48 -11.38
C ARG A 169 16.52 -3.04 -11.79
N VAL A 170 16.59 -2.11 -10.84
CA VAL A 170 16.40 -0.68 -11.10
C VAL A 170 17.59 0.11 -10.53
N SER A 171 18.08 1.08 -11.32
CA SER A 171 19.15 1.99 -10.90
C SER A 171 18.61 3.13 -10.05
N PHE A 172 19.42 3.64 -9.11
CA PHE A 172 19.11 4.81 -8.31
C PHE A 172 19.33 6.13 -9.10
N PRO A 173 18.56 7.20 -8.80
CA PRO A 173 17.41 7.23 -7.91
C PRO A 173 16.20 6.51 -8.51
N ALA A 174 15.33 5.93 -7.67
CA ALA A 174 14.15 5.20 -8.13
C ALA A 174 12.98 5.32 -7.15
N VAL A 175 11.77 5.09 -7.65
CA VAL A 175 10.56 4.90 -6.84
C VAL A 175 10.19 3.42 -6.82
N ILE A 176 9.77 2.93 -5.66
CA ILE A 176 9.21 1.58 -5.50
C ILE A 176 7.87 1.69 -4.79
N THR A 177 6.84 0.98 -5.30
CA THR A 177 5.60 0.80 -4.55
C THR A 177 5.52 -0.62 -4.00
N VAL A 178 5.23 -0.75 -2.70
CA VAL A 178 5.33 -2.00 -1.93
C VAL A 178 3.94 -2.58 -1.69
N VAL A 179 3.75 -3.87 -1.99
CA VAL A 179 2.54 -4.60 -1.63
C VAL A 179 2.53 -4.91 -0.13
N LYS A 180 1.35 -5.25 0.41
CA LYS A 180 1.26 -5.64 1.82
C LYS A 180 2.11 -6.89 2.06
N SER A 181 3.11 -6.76 2.93
CA SER A 181 3.96 -7.86 3.36
C SER A 181 3.28 -8.68 4.46
N PRO A 182 3.51 -10.00 4.52
CA PRO A 182 3.18 -10.79 5.69
C PRO A 182 4.01 -10.41 6.92
N GLN A 183 5.18 -9.81 6.73
CA GLN A 183 6.00 -9.26 7.80
C GLN A 183 5.29 -8.06 8.42
N ARG A 184 5.13 -8.11 9.73
CA ARG A 184 4.54 -7.00 10.50
C ARG A 184 5.58 -5.91 10.71
N LEU A 185 5.09 -4.67 10.80
CA LEU A 185 5.92 -3.55 11.26
C LEU A 185 6.49 -3.89 12.64
N ARG A 186 7.78 -3.60 12.83
CA ARG A 186 8.50 -3.83 14.09
C ARG A 186 7.85 -3.07 15.25
N ILE A 187 8.11 -3.53 16.47
CA ILE A 187 7.66 -2.85 17.69
C ILE A 187 8.76 -1.87 18.13
N PRO A 188 8.41 -0.66 18.59
CA PRO A 188 9.39 0.29 19.11
C PRO A 188 10.17 -0.29 20.29
N THR A 189 11.47 -0.06 20.33
CA THR A 189 12.28 -0.31 21.52
C THR A 189 12.16 0.84 22.51
N LEU A 190 12.44 0.60 23.80
CA LEU A 190 12.44 1.67 24.80
C LEU A 190 13.43 2.79 24.42
N GLU A 191 14.61 2.43 23.91
CA GLU A 191 15.62 3.36 23.42
C GLU A 191 15.07 4.19 22.25
N GLY A 192 14.44 3.56 21.25
CA GLY A 192 13.82 4.25 20.10
C GLY A 192 12.73 5.24 20.52
N ILE A 193 11.93 4.88 21.54
CA ILE A 193 10.92 5.79 22.11
C ILE A 193 11.61 7.00 22.74
N ILE A 194 12.63 6.79 23.60
CA ILE A 194 13.36 7.88 24.27
C ILE A 194 14.03 8.80 23.25
N GLU A 195 14.73 8.25 22.26
CA GLU A 195 15.40 9.02 21.22
C GLU A 195 14.43 9.84 20.37
N SER A 196 13.22 9.33 20.14
CA SER A 196 12.21 10.00 19.32
C SER A 196 11.78 11.36 19.87
N PHE A 197 11.84 11.56 21.19
CA PHE A 197 11.53 12.85 21.83
C PHE A 197 12.48 13.97 21.39
N GLY A 198 13.73 13.65 21.09
CA GLY A 198 14.73 14.61 20.61
C GLY A 198 14.62 14.88 19.10
N ARG A 199 13.79 14.16 18.35
CA ARG A 199 13.67 14.28 16.89
C ARG A 199 12.41 15.08 16.52
N PRO A 200 12.54 16.27 15.89
CA PRO A 200 11.39 17.07 15.51
C PRO A 200 10.66 16.49 14.30
N VAL A 201 9.34 16.66 14.25
CA VAL A 201 8.57 16.59 13.01
C VAL A 201 8.55 17.98 12.39
N VAL A 202 9.17 18.13 11.21
CA VAL A 202 9.24 19.40 10.50
C VAL A 202 7.96 19.59 9.69
N ARG A 203 7.20 20.65 9.98
CA ARG A 203 6.00 21.01 9.23
C ARG A 203 6.36 21.95 8.09
N LEU A 204 5.87 21.68 6.88
CA LEU A 204 6.10 22.47 5.69
C LEU A 204 4.76 22.80 5.01
N GLY A 205 4.54 24.06 4.71
CA GLY A 205 3.44 24.55 3.90
C GLY A 205 3.82 24.73 2.42
N ALA A 206 2.88 25.18 1.60
CA ALA A 206 3.08 25.39 0.17
C ALA A 206 4.24 26.37 -0.13
N ARG A 207 4.36 27.43 0.68
CA ARG A 207 5.45 28.42 0.54
C ARG A 207 6.81 27.85 0.89
N ASP A 208 6.89 26.99 1.91
CA ASP A 208 8.16 26.43 2.38
C ASP A 208 8.79 25.51 1.33
N ILE A 209 7.97 24.79 0.58
CA ILE A 209 8.40 23.91 -0.51
C ILE A 209 8.48 24.63 -1.86
N GLY A 210 8.03 25.89 -1.96
CA GLY A 210 8.00 26.65 -3.22
C GLY A 210 6.97 26.14 -4.23
N ALA A 211 5.87 25.55 -3.74
CA ALA A 211 4.85 24.98 -4.61
C ALA A 211 4.00 26.06 -5.29
N ASP A 212 3.67 25.84 -6.56
CA ASP A 212 2.63 26.58 -7.27
C ASP A 212 1.26 26.19 -6.72
N THR A 213 0.61 27.09 -5.98
CA THR A 213 -0.69 26.84 -5.37
C THR A 213 -1.81 26.59 -6.38
N GLY A 214 -1.64 27.00 -7.64
CA GLY A 214 -2.55 26.67 -8.75
C GLY A 214 -2.54 25.19 -9.13
N ARG A 215 -1.47 24.48 -8.77
CA ARG A 215 -1.31 23.03 -8.99
C ARG A 215 -1.54 22.19 -7.74
N CYS A 216 -1.84 22.83 -6.59
CA CYS A 216 -2.08 22.15 -5.31
C CYS A 216 -3.58 22.00 -5.03
N GLY A 217 -3.89 21.05 -4.14
CA GLY A 217 -5.22 20.86 -3.59
C GLY A 217 -6.32 20.75 -4.63
N LEU A 218 -7.49 21.23 -4.29
CA LEU A 218 -8.66 21.20 -5.19
C LEU A 218 -8.47 22.03 -6.46
N LYS A 219 -7.66 23.09 -6.42
CA LYS A 219 -7.39 23.95 -7.59
C LYS A 219 -6.57 23.20 -8.64
N GLY A 220 -5.57 22.43 -8.20
CA GLY A 220 -4.71 21.64 -9.06
C GLY A 220 -5.29 20.29 -9.48
N SER A 221 -6.49 19.93 -9.00
CA SER A 221 -7.12 18.63 -9.22
C SER A 221 -8.04 18.64 -10.43
N PRO A 222 -7.75 17.90 -11.52
CA PRO A 222 -8.66 17.70 -12.64
C PRO A 222 -9.89 16.86 -12.30
N THR A 223 -9.83 16.07 -11.22
CA THR A 223 -10.94 15.21 -10.76
C THR A 223 -11.58 15.76 -9.49
N ARG A 224 -12.89 15.50 -9.34
CA ARG A 224 -13.65 15.89 -8.14
C ARG A 224 -14.66 14.81 -7.78
N VAL A 225 -14.76 14.49 -6.48
CA VAL A 225 -15.80 13.59 -5.98
C VAL A 225 -17.17 14.27 -6.15
N LYS A 226 -18.00 13.74 -7.03
CA LYS A 226 -19.35 14.25 -7.30
C LYS A 226 -20.38 13.65 -6.33
N LYS A 227 -20.26 12.36 -6.01
CA LYS A 227 -21.21 11.64 -5.15
C LYS A 227 -20.51 10.43 -4.52
N VAL A 228 -20.83 10.17 -3.25
CA VAL A 228 -20.44 8.95 -2.53
C VAL A 228 -21.71 8.15 -2.27
N PHE A 229 -21.67 6.85 -2.51
CA PHE A 229 -22.78 5.95 -2.23
C PHE A 229 -22.27 4.56 -1.85
N THR A 230 -23.03 3.83 -1.07
CA THR A 230 -22.74 2.43 -0.76
C THR A 230 -23.39 1.57 -1.84
N PRO A 231 -22.61 0.76 -2.59
CA PRO A 231 -23.19 -0.15 -3.58
C PRO A 231 -24.10 -1.18 -2.90
N SER A 232 -25.31 -1.39 -3.43
CA SER A 232 -26.14 -2.49 -3.01
C SER A 232 -25.68 -3.76 -3.70
N ILE A 233 -25.08 -4.69 -2.93
CA ILE A 233 -24.66 -5.98 -3.46
C ILE A 233 -25.85 -6.92 -3.43
N HIS A 234 -26.48 -7.16 -4.57
CA HIS A 234 -27.48 -8.21 -4.74
C HIS A 234 -26.78 -9.53 -5.14
N ALA A 235 -26.17 -10.19 -4.17
CA ALA A 235 -25.64 -11.53 -4.40
C ALA A 235 -26.80 -12.53 -4.47
N LYS A 236 -27.02 -13.14 -5.64
CA LYS A 236 -27.88 -14.33 -5.75
C LYS A 236 -27.11 -15.52 -5.20
N VAL A 237 -27.32 -15.83 -3.93
CA VAL A 237 -26.76 -17.01 -3.29
C VAL A 237 -27.55 -18.23 -3.75
N ARG A 238 -26.85 -19.26 -4.23
CA ARG A 238 -27.42 -20.57 -4.53
C ARG A 238 -26.82 -21.58 -3.55
N PHE A 239 -27.67 -22.18 -2.74
CA PHE A 239 -27.26 -23.27 -1.87
C PHE A 239 -27.26 -24.57 -2.66
N LEU A 240 -26.23 -25.41 -2.47
CA LEU A 240 -26.16 -26.75 -3.00
C LEU A 240 -26.73 -27.68 -1.92
N GLU A 241 -27.72 -28.52 -2.30
CA GLU A 241 -28.40 -29.47 -1.42
C GLU A 241 -27.88 -30.87 -1.69
N GLY A 242 -28.09 -31.80 -0.75
CA GLY A 242 -27.70 -33.21 -0.85
C GLY A 242 -26.54 -33.61 0.07
N SER A 243 -25.95 -34.78 -0.17
CA SER A 243 -24.77 -35.30 0.53
C SER A 243 -23.53 -34.45 0.24
N ALA A 244 -22.42 -34.68 0.94
CA ALA A 244 -21.15 -33.99 0.70
C ALA A 244 -20.66 -34.23 -0.74
N GLU A 245 -20.80 -35.46 -1.24
CA GLU A 245 -20.42 -35.82 -2.61
C GLU A 245 -21.29 -35.12 -3.66
N GLU A 246 -22.61 -35.08 -3.46
CA GLU A 246 -23.53 -34.39 -4.37
C GLU A 246 -23.27 -32.90 -4.42
N LYS A 247 -22.98 -32.27 -3.27
CA LYS A 247 -22.59 -30.86 -3.19
C LYS A 247 -21.27 -30.60 -3.91
N ALA A 248 -20.28 -31.48 -3.74
CA ALA A 248 -18.98 -31.37 -4.41
C ALA A 248 -19.12 -31.45 -5.93
N LEU A 249 -19.88 -32.46 -6.42
CA LEU A 249 -20.19 -32.63 -7.86
C LEU A 249 -20.94 -31.41 -8.41
N GLY A 250 -21.92 -30.90 -7.67
CA GLY A 250 -22.72 -29.74 -8.04
C GLY A 250 -21.83 -28.49 -8.14
N LEU A 251 -20.89 -28.28 -7.20
CA LEU A 251 -19.92 -27.19 -7.24
C LEU A 251 -18.99 -27.33 -8.45
N CYS A 252 -18.40 -28.50 -8.67
CA CYS A 252 -17.54 -28.75 -9.82
C CYS A 252 -18.25 -28.44 -11.13
N LYS A 253 -19.52 -28.86 -11.27
CA LYS A 253 -20.34 -28.56 -12.46
C LYS A 253 -20.50 -27.04 -12.64
N VAL A 254 -20.89 -26.30 -11.60
CA VAL A 254 -21.05 -24.84 -11.66
C VAL A 254 -19.75 -24.14 -12.06
N LEU A 255 -18.60 -24.58 -11.52
CA LEU A 255 -17.29 -24.01 -11.82
C LEU A 255 -16.85 -24.31 -13.25
N THR A 256 -17.17 -25.51 -13.76
CA THR A 256 -16.89 -25.91 -15.14
C THR A 256 -17.76 -25.12 -16.14
N ASP A 257 -19.06 -25.00 -15.86
CA ASP A 257 -20.01 -24.26 -16.71
C ASP A 257 -19.62 -22.77 -16.81
N ARG A 258 -18.97 -22.25 -15.79
CA ARG A 258 -18.43 -20.86 -15.75
C ARG A 258 -17.01 -20.72 -16.27
N ASN A 259 -16.41 -21.78 -16.84
CA ASN A 259 -15.02 -21.83 -17.31
C ASN A 259 -13.97 -21.47 -16.24
N VAL A 260 -14.30 -21.62 -14.95
CA VAL A 260 -13.34 -21.44 -13.85
C VAL A 260 -12.41 -22.65 -13.74
N LEU A 261 -12.97 -23.85 -13.87
CA LEU A 261 -12.22 -25.10 -13.99
C LEU A 261 -11.99 -25.42 -15.48
N LYS A 262 -10.74 -25.28 -15.94
CA LYS A 262 -10.35 -25.57 -17.33
C LYS A 262 -10.04 -27.04 -17.58
N ASP A 263 -9.73 -27.81 -16.56
CA ASP A 263 -9.33 -29.23 -16.70
C ASP A 263 -10.50 -30.18 -16.46
N ARG A 264 -11.03 -30.73 -17.58
CA ARG A 264 -12.08 -31.73 -17.56
C ARG A 264 -11.65 -33.09 -16.97
N ARG A 265 -10.35 -33.31 -16.69
CA ARG A 265 -9.81 -34.55 -16.13
C ARG A 265 -10.25 -34.76 -14.67
N VAL A 266 -10.44 -33.69 -13.91
CA VAL A 266 -10.94 -33.76 -12.52
C VAL A 266 -12.35 -34.32 -12.41
N LEU A 267 -13.16 -34.25 -13.47
CA LEU A 267 -14.54 -34.77 -13.49
C LEU A 267 -14.68 -36.20 -14.04
N LYS A 268 -13.62 -36.75 -14.66
CA LYS A 268 -13.64 -38.10 -15.24
C LYS A 268 -13.13 -39.16 -14.29
N ASP A 269 -12.36 -38.79 -13.28
CA ASP A 269 -11.78 -39.74 -12.33
C ASP A 269 -12.70 -39.89 -11.10
N ARG A 270 -13.71 -40.72 -11.24
CA ARG A 270 -14.62 -41.10 -10.14
C ARG A 270 -13.86 -41.75 -8.97
N SER A 271 -12.70 -42.34 -9.21
CA SER A 271 -11.89 -42.99 -8.18
C SER A 271 -11.34 -42.01 -7.12
N VAL A 272 -11.19 -40.74 -7.47
CA VAL A 272 -10.76 -39.66 -6.50
C VAL A 272 -11.88 -39.34 -5.50
N LEU A 273 -13.13 -39.62 -5.83
CA LEU A 273 -14.27 -39.34 -4.95
C LEU A 273 -14.63 -40.55 -4.05
N GLU A 274 -14.14 -41.76 -4.37
CA GLU A 274 -14.37 -42.95 -3.60
C GLU A 274 -13.31 -43.22 -2.52
N ASP A 275 -12.14 -42.55 -2.59
CA ASP A 275 -11.08 -42.61 -1.57
C ASP A 275 -10.56 -41.25 -1.14
N PRO A 276 -11.04 -40.73 0.01
CA PRO A 276 -10.55 -39.46 0.57
C PRO A 276 -9.07 -39.48 0.93
N SER A 277 -8.39 -40.63 1.01
CA SER A 277 -6.98 -40.74 1.30
C SER A 277 -6.08 -40.44 0.09
N ALA A 278 -6.63 -40.56 -1.13
CA ALA A 278 -5.90 -40.26 -2.37
C ALA A 278 -5.54 -38.77 -2.56
N ILE A 279 -6.10 -37.88 -1.75
CA ILE A 279 -5.80 -36.43 -1.79
C ILE A 279 -4.50 -36.10 -1.02
N LYS A 280 -4.04 -36.97 -0.13
CA LYS A 280 -2.85 -36.70 0.70
C LYS A 280 -1.50 -36.92 0.02
N ASP A 281 -1.43 -37.69 -1.05
CA ASP A 281 -0.13 -38.11 -1.65
C ASP A 281 0.33 -37.26 -2.85
N ARG A 282 -0.38 -36.21 -3.26
CA ARG A 282 0.06 -35.35 -4.39
C ARG A 282 0.70 -34.03 -3.95
N GLY A 283 1.03 -33.86 -2.67
CA GLY A 283 1.66 -32.68 -2.11
C GLY A 283 3.18 -32.75 -1.94
N GLY A 284 3.84 -33.73 -2.51
CA GLY A 284 5.26 -33.95 -2.30
C GLY A 284 5.99 -34.40 -3.55
N GLU A 285 6.17 -33.50 -4.52
CA GLU A 285 7.26 -33.53 -5.52
C GLU A 285 7.16 -32.29 -6.40
N ALA A 286 7.82 -31.24 -5.95
CA ALA A 286 8.36 -30.21 -6.83
C ALA A 286 9.64 -29.74 -6.15
N GLY A 287 10.77 -30.27 -6.67
CA GLY A 287 12.11 -29.84 -6.37
C GLY A 287 12.43 -28.47 -6.93
#